data_2ca60b0df8c4dc4210fbdedd2d9b6022
#
_entry.id   2ca60b0df8c4dc4210fbdedd2d9b6022
#
_cell.length_a   1.000
_cell.length_b   1.000
_cell.length_c   1.000
_cell.angle_alpha   90.00
_cell.angle_beta   90.00
_cell.angle_gamma   90.00
#
_symmetry.space_group_name_H-M   'P 1'
#
loop_
_entity.id
_entity.type
_entity.pdbx_description
1 polymer ?
#
loop_
_entity_poly.entity_id
_entity_poly.type
_entity_poly.pdbx_seq_one_letter_code
_entity_poly.pdbx_strand_id
1 'polypeptide(L)'
;MSCSLVGSEMCIRDRWKLYQLYMMGIAVRKQASASEPNSNNPLGRVLQVGRENLSKDIETLELKLAEAIMAERPSIEKGINVVKIISVVAPLAGLLGTVTGMIVTFQQITLFGTGDPKIMAGGISQALVTTVLGLVVAIPTTLLHSFASSSARGIINVLEEQSTGIVAEHSDKS
;
A
#
# COMPACT_ATOMS: atom_id res chain seq x y z
N MET A 1 -20.41 13.22 14.79
CA MET A 1 -20.89 13.10 13.38
C MET A 1 -19.80 13.33 12.33
N SER A 2 -18.57 13.68 12.66
CA SER A 2 -17.48 13.93 11.69
C SER A 2 -16.61 12.70 11.34
N CYS A 3 -16.79 11.59 12.00
CA CYS A 3 -16.00 10.36 11.76
C CYS A 3 -16.42 9.59 10.49
N SER A 4 -17.65 9.81 9.97
CA SER A 4 -18.15 9.11 8.79
C SER A 4 -17.63 9.71 7.46
N LEU A 5 -17.31 11.00 7.42
CA LEU A 5 -16.78 11.69 6.23
C LEU A 5 -15.33 11.30 5.93
N VAL A 6 -14.48 11.23 6.95
CA VAL A 6 -13.07 10.82 6.78
C VAL A 6 -12.96 9.35 6.34
N GLY A 7 -13.83 8.48 6.85
CA GLY A 7 -13.89 7.06 6.43
C GLY A 7 -14.35 6.87 4.98
N SER A 8 -15.29 7.68 4.50
CA SER A 8 -15.80 7.57 3.14
C SER A 8 -14.80 8.08 2.09
N GLU A 9 -14.13 9.19 2.33
CA GLU A 9 -13.10 9.72 1.40
C GLU A 9 -11.87 8.81 1.33
N MET A 10 -11.47 8.24 2.45
CA MET A 10 -10.36 7.29 2.51
C MET A 10 -10.71 5.99 1.77
N CYS A 11 -11.92 5.47 1.95
CA CYS A 11 -12.41 4.28 1.25
C CYS A 11 -12.53 4.49 -0.28
N ILE A 12 -12.94 5.68 -0.72
CA ILE A 12 -13.04 6.03 -2.15
C ILE A 12 -11.63 6.15 -2.77
N ARG A 13 -10.67 6.78 -2.08
CA ARG A 13 -9.28 6.91 -2.53
C ARG A 13 -8.55 5.57 -2.60
N ASP A 14 -8.80 4.68 -1.65
CA ASP A 14 -8.21 3.34 -1.62
C ASP A 14 -8.78 2.45 -2.73
N ARG A 15 -10.09 2.51 -2.99
CA ARG A 15 -10.72 1.83 -4.12
C ARG A 15 -10.20 2.32 -5.46
N TRP A 16 -10.00 3.63 -5.60
CA TRP A 16 -9.42 4.22 -6.81
C TRP A 16 -7.98 3.75 -7.04
N LYS A 17 -7.17 3.65 -5.98
CA LYS A 17 -5.79 3.14 -6.06
C LYS A 17 -5.73 1.67 -6.42
N LEU A 18 -6.58 0.83 -5.84
CA LEU A 18 -6.70 -0.58 -6.21
C LEU A 18 -7.11 -0.74 -7.67
N TYR A 19 -8.07 0.04 -8.13
CA TYR A 19 -8.49 0.05 -9.53
C TYR A 19 -7.34 0.49 -10.45
N GLN A 20 -6.59 1.54 -10.11
CA GLN A 20 -5.42 1.97 -10.88
C GLN A 20 -4.34 0.88 -10.94
N LEU A 21 -4.02 0.23 -9.83
CA LEU A 21 -3.05 -0.86 -9.79
C LEU A 21 -3.52 -2.08 -10.61
N TYR A 22 -4.79 -2.41 -10.52
CA TYR A 22 -5.39 -3.51 -11.29
C TYR A 22 -5.34 -3.22 -12.80
N MET A 23 -5.75 -2.01 -13.22
CA MET A 23 -5.69 -1.59 -14.62
C MET A 23 -4.24 -1.51 -15.13
N MET A 24 -3.30 -1.03 -14.30
CA MET A 24 -1.88 -1.01 -14.62
C MET A 24 -1.33 -2.43 -14.75
N GLY A 25 -1.73 -3.36 -13.89
CA GLY A 25 -1.35 -4.77 -13.99
C GLY A 25 -1.83 -5.43 -15.29
N ILE A 26 -3.07 -5.14 -15.72
CA ILE A 26 -3.60 -5.62 -17.00
C ILE A 26 -2.82 -5.00 -18.16
N ALA A 27 -2.56 -3.69 -18.12
CA ALA A 27 -1.84 -2.98 -19.16
C ALA A 27 -0.40 -3.51 -19.28
N VAL A 28 0.29 -3.77 -18.18
CA VAL A 28 1.65 -4.36 -18.17
C VAL A 28 1.65 -5.78 -18.76
N ARG A 29 0.71 -6.64 -18.34
CA ARG A 29 0.60 -8.00 -18.91
C ARG A 29 0.27 -7.98 -20.39
N LYS A 30 -0.60 -7.09 -20.84
CA LYS A 30 -0.93 -6.92 -22.25
C LYS A 30 0.26 -6.41 -23.06
N GLN A 31 1.08 -5.52 -22.47
CA GLN A 31 2.30 -5.00 -23.07
C GLN A 31 3.39 -6.08 -23.19
N ALA A 32 3.51 -6.99 -22.23
CA ALA A 32 4.46 -8.10 -22.28
C ALA A 32 4.25 -9.01 -23.51
N SER A 33 3.00 -9.05 -24.03
CA SER A 33 2.65 -9.80 -25.25
C SER A 33 2.67 -8.93 -26.51
N ALA A 34 2.95 -7.62 -26.44
CA ALA A 34 2.88 -6.69 -27.56
C ALA A 34 4.28 -6.39 -28.11
N SER A 35 4.37 -6.30 -29.44
CA SER A 35 5.61 -6.09 -30.17
C SER A 35 6.18 -4.66 -30.07
N GLU A 36 5.35 -3.66 -29.72
CA GLU A 36 5.76 -2.25 -29.64
C GLU A 36 5.63 -1.69 -28.23
N PRO A 37 6.66 -0.96 -27.71
CA PRO A 37 6.62 -0.35 -26.39
C PRO A 37 5.66 0.85 -26.36
N ASN A 38 4.72 0.84 -25.41
CA ASN A 38 3.79 1.94 -25.17
C ASN A 38 4.30 2.80 -23.99
N SER A 39 4.74 4.02 -24.27
CA SER A 39 5.28 4.95 -23.26
C SER A 39 4.30 5.35 -22.13
N ASN A 40 3.00 5.11 -22.31
CA ASN A 40 2.00 5.32 -21.26
C ASN A 40 2.03 4.23 -20.14
N ASN A 41 2.83 3.20 -20.31
CA ASN A 41 2.91 2.05 -19.42
C ASN A 41 4.33 1.96 -18.84
N PRO A 42 4.52 1.65 -17.52
CA PRO A 42 5.84 1.45 -16.93
C PRO A 42 6.72 0.46 -17.71
N LEU A 43 6.15 -0.67 -18.12
CA LEU A 43 6.87 -1.66 -18.92
C LEU A 43 7.31 -1.09 -20.27
N GLY A 44 6.46 -0.35 -20.98
CA GLY A 44 6.80 0.26 -22.25
C GLY A 44 7.96 1.25 -22.14
N ARG A 45 8.02 2.04 -21.06
CA ARG A 45 9.15 2.95 -20.81
C ARG A 45 10.47 2.20 -20.54
N VAL A 46 10.43 1.12 -19.76
CA VAL A 46 11.62 0.27 -19.53
C VAL A 46 12.06 -0.42 -20.82
N LEU A 47 11.14 -0.96 -21.63
CA LEU A 47 11.45 -1.56 -22.93
C LEU A 47 12.04 -0.54 -23.92
N GLN A 48 11.58 0.72 -23.89
CA GLN A 48 12.14 1.79 -24.71
C GLN A 48 13.60 2.08 -24.35
N VAL A 49 13.91 2.20 -23.03
CA VAL A 49 15.30 2.35 -22.55
C VAL A 49 16.16 1.18 -23.02
N GLY A 50 15.65 -0.05 -22.97
CA GLY A 50 16.33 -1.22 -23.48
C GLY A 50 16.67 -1.09 -24.96
N ARG A 51 15.70 -0.74 -25.81
CA ARG A 51 15.90 -0.58 -27.26
C ARG A 51 16.91 0.53 -27.63
N GLU A 52 16.87 1.66 -26.90
CA GLU A 52 17.79 2.78 -27.13
C GLU A 52 19.24 2.44 -26.75
N ASN A 53 19.45 1.44 -25.91
CA ASN A 53 20.77 1.04 -25.43
C ASN A 53 21.28 -0.31 -25.98
N LEU A 54 20.57 -0.93 -26.93
CA LEU A 54 20.98 -2.21 -27.55
C LEU A 54 22.34 -2.14 -28.28
N SER A 55 22.84 -0.96 -28.61
CA SER A 55 24.16 -0.79 -29.23
C SER A 55 25.34 -0.74 -28.26
N LYS A 56 25.06 -0.77 -26.96
CA LYS A 56 26.05 -0.73 -25.88
C LYS A 56 26.43 -2.14 -25.43
N ASP A 57 27.50 -2.23 -24.63
CA ASP A 57 27.91 -3.47 -23.99
C ASP A 57 26.83 -3.99 -23.01
N ILE A 58 26.83 -5.31 -22.81
CA ILE A 58 25.82 -6.02 -22.00
C ILE A 58 25.72 -5.45 -20.59
N GLU A 59 26.88 -5.16 -19.96
CA GLU A 59 26.94 -4.64 -18.59
C GLU A 59 26.27 -3.26 -18.49
N THR A 60 26.52 -2.37 -19.45
CA THR A 60 25.90 -1.06 -19.54
C THR A 60 24.38 -1.14 -19.80
N LEU A 61 23.95 -2.07 -20.65
CA LEU A 61 22.53 -2.32 -20.94
C LEU A 61 21.78 -2.78 -19.68
N GLU A 62 22.34 -3.75 -18.97
CA GLU A 62 21.77 -4.26 -17.72
C GLU A 62 21.65 -3.16 -16.67
N LEU A 63 22.69 -2.34 -16.50
CA LEU A 63 22.67 -1.22 -15.57
C LEU A 63 21.59 -0.18 -15.92
N LYS A 64 21.42 0.13 -17.20
CA LYS A 64 20.39 1.08 -17.67
C LYS A 64 18.98 0.57 -17.50
N LEU A 65 18.75 -0.72 -17.71
CA LEU A 65 17.47 -1.35 -17.47
C LEU A 65 17.15 -1.38 -15.97
N ALA A 66 18.11 -1.71 -15.10
CA ALA A 66 17.95 -1.68 -13.65
C ALA A 66 17.64 -0.24 -13.15
N GLU A 67 18.34 0.78 -13.68
CA GLU A 67 18.06 2.20 -13.38
C GLU A 67 16.63 2.58 -13.76
N ALA A 68 16.17 2.18 -14.95
CA ALA A 68 14.82 2.47 -15.44
C ALA A 68 13.74 1.80 -14.56
N ILE A 69 13.95 0.54 -14.13
CA ILE A 69 13.04 -0.16 -13.22
C ILE A 69 12.99 0.54 -11.87
N MET A 70 14.14 0.94 -11.31
CA MET A 70 14.21 1.67 -10.04
C MET A 70 13.49 3.02 -10.12
N ALA A 71 13.55 3.71 -11.25
CA ALA A 71 12.85 4.98 -11.48
C ALA A 71 11.31 4.81 -11.52
N GLU A 72 10.82 3.68 -12.01
CA GLU A 72 9.36 3.38 -12.04
C GLU A 72 8.80 2.91 -10.69
N ARG A 73 9.61 2.31 -9.83
CA ARG A 73 9.20 1.75 -8.55
C ARG A 73 8.42 2.70 -7.66
N PRO A 74 8.84 3.97 -7.44
CA PRO A 74 8.10 4.93 -6.63
C PRO A 74 6.70 5.24 -7.17
N SER A 75 6.54 5.22 -8.49
CA SER A 75 5.23 5.45 -9.15
C SER A 75 4.26 4.30 -8.88
N ILE A 76 4.76 3.06 -8.93
CA ILE A 76 3.99 1.83 -8.70
C ILE A 76 3.60 1.70 -7.23
N GLU A 77 4.53 1.98 -6.30
CA GLU A 77 4.34 1.85 -4.86
C GLU A 77 3.66 3.07 -4.21
N LYS A 78 3.42 4.15 -4.97
CA LYS A 78 2.85 5.40 -4.45
C LYS A 78 1.49 5.16 -3.77
N GLY A 79 1.41 5.51 -2.50
CA GLY A 79 0.20 5.41 -1.67
C GLY A 79 0.04 4.08 -0.93
N ILE A 80 0.73 3.00 -1.30
CA ILE A 80 0.69 1.73 -0.56
C ILE A 80 1.26 1.91 0.86
N ASN A 81 2.31 2.71 0.99
CA ASN A 81 2.93 3.03 2.28
C ASN A 81 1.97 3.75 3.25
N VAL A 82 1.12 4.62 2.74
CA VAL A 82 0.12 5.33 3.57
C VAL A 82 -0.89 4.34 4.13
N VAL A 83 -1.41 3.43 3.29
CA VAL A 83 -2.33 2.38 3.73
C VAL A 83 -1.69 1.47 4.78
N LYS A 84 -0.40 1.13 4.61
CA LYS A 84 0.39 0.39 5.59
C LYS A 84 0.45 1.11 6.94
N ILE A 85 0.77 2.40 6.95
CA ILE A 85 0.84 3.19 8.19
C ILE A 85 -0.51 3.19 8.89
N ILE A 86 -1.60 3.41 8.17
CA ILE A 86 -2.95 3.42 8.74
C ILE A 86 -3.30 2.06 9.36
N SER A 87 -2.98 0.96 8.67
CA SER A 87 -3.27 -0.40 9.17
C SER A 87 -2.56 -0.71 10.49
N VAL A 88 -1.38 -0.13 10.71
CA VAL A 88 -0.60 -0.30 11.96
C VAL A 88 -1.05 0.69 13.04
N VAL A 89 -1.32 1.94 12.68
CA VAL A 89 -1.65 3.00 13.64
C VAL A 89 -3.08 2.86 14.17
N ALA A 90 -4.03 2.38 13.37
CA ALA A 90 -5.43 2.29 13.78
C ALA A 90 -5.65 1.43 15.04
N PRO A 91 -5.09 0.20 15.19
CA PRO A 91 -5.25 -0.57 16.41
C PRO A 91 -4.50 0.06 17.59
N LEU A 92 -3.36 0.72 17.36
CA LEU A 92 -2.64 1.45 18.42
C LEU A 92 -3.45 2.65 18.95
N ALA A 93 -4.16 3.35 18.07
CA ALA A 93 -5.07 4.42 18.45
C ALA A 93 -6.26 3.87 19.27
N GLY A 94 -6.78 2.70 18.91
CA GLY A 94 -7.78 1.98 19.72
C GLY A 94 -7.28 1.62 21.11
N LEU A 95 -6.05 1.10 21.20
CA LEU A 95 -5.41 0.80 22.49
C LEU A 95 -5.19 2.07 23.34
N LEU A 96 -4.75 3.17 22.73
CA LEU A 96 -4.62 4.47 23.39
C LEU A 96 -5.97 4.91 23.99
N GLY A 97 -7.06 4.68 23.24
CA GLY A 97 -8.41 4.97 23.71
C GLY A 97 -8.81 4.18 24.98
N THR A 98 -8.40 2.91 25.10
CA THR A 98 -8.66 2.16 26.34
C THR A 98 -7.86 2.69 27.51
N VAL A 99 -6.60 3.03 27.32
CA VAL A 99 -5.75 3.56 28.39
C VAL A 99 -6.31 4.88 28.89
N THR A 100 -6.65 5.81 27.99
CA THR A 100 -7.24 7.09 28.37
C THR A 100 -8.60 6.96 29.03
N GLY A 101 -9.46 6.08 28.52
CA GLY A 101 -10.78 5.78 29.11
C GLY A 101 -10.67 5.22 30.53
N MET A 102 -9.72 4.31 30.77
CA MET A 102 -9.48 3.77 32.11
C MET A 102 -8.92 4.82 33.07
N ILE A 103 -8.03 5.70 32.62
CA ILE A 103 -7.52 6.83 33.44
C ILE A 103 -8.68 7.68 33.92
N VAL A 104 -9.58 8.09 33.02
CA VAL A 104 -10.77 8.89 33.39
C VAL A 104 -11.68 8.14 34.38
N THR A 105 -11.88 6.84 34.16
CA THR A 105 -12.69 6.02 35.09
C THR A 105 -12.07 6.00 36.51
N PHE A 106 -10.77 5.77 36.63
CA PHE A 106 -10.09 5.80 37.92
C PHE A 106 -10.09 7.18 38.58
N GLN A 107 -9.95 8.27 37.80
CA GLN A 107 -10.08 9.63 38.34
C GLN A 107 -11.47 9.87 38.91
N GLN A 108 -12.52 9.40 38.29
CA GLN A 108 -13.89 9.51 38.82
C GLN A 108 -14.06 8.72 40.11
N ILE A 109 -13.49 7.51 40.21
CA ILE A 109 -13.49 6.72 41.42
C ILE A 109 -12.81 7.45 42.60
N THR A 110 -11.68 8.09 42.32
CA THR A 110 -10.91 8.85 43.35
C THR A 110 -11.65 10.08 43.83
N LEU A 111 -12.41 10.75 42.96
CA LEU A 111 -13.13 11.99 43.30
C LEU A 111 -14.47 11.73 43.97
N PHE A 112 -15.21 10.70 43.52
CA PHE A 112 -16.59 10.43 43.95
C PHE A 112 -16.73 9.15 44.78
N GLY A 113 -15.63 8.39 44.97
CA GLY A 113 -15.65 7.11 45.66
C GLY A 113 -16.23 5.96 44.79
N THR A 114 -16.27 4.76 45.35
CA THR A 114 -16.76 3.54 44.67
C THR A 114 -18.29 3.38 44.73
N GLY A 115 -19.03 4.45 45.01
CA GLY A 115 -20.45 4.39 45.38
C GLY A 115 -21.43 3.97 44.28
N ASP A 116 -21.08 4.12 43.00
CA ASP A 116 -21.98 3.75 41.89
C ASP A 116 -21.29 2.83 40.87
N PRO A 117 -21.53 1.50 40.95
CA PRO A 117 -21.00 0.52 40.00
C PRO A 117 -21.38 0.80 38.53
N LYS A 118 -22.50 1.51 38.30
CA LYS A 118 -22.99 1.83 36.96
C LYS A 118 -22.11 2.86 36.25
N ILE A 119 -21.60 3.85 36.97
CA ILE A 119 -20.67 4.85 36.42
C ILE A 119 -19.35 4.19 36.05
N MET A 120 -18.84 3.29 36.88
CA MET A 120 -17.62 2.52 36.60
C MET A 120 -17.79 1.61 35.39
N ALA A 121 -18.88 0.86 35.32
CA ALA A 121 -19.17 -0.02 34.17
C ALA A 121 -19.32 0.78 32.87
N GLY A 122 -19.90 1.97 32.90
CA GLY A 122 -20.03 2.87 31.76
C GLY A 122 -18.68 3.32 31.20
N GLY A 123 -17.77 3.76 32.07
CA GLY A 123 -16.42 4.21 31.65
C GLY A 123 -15.58 3.08 31.07
N ILE A 124 -15.62 1.89 31.68
CA ILE A 124 -14.93 0.69 31.16
C ILE A 124 -15.50 0.30 29.80
N SER A 125 -16.84 0.26 29.65
CA SER A 125 -17.51 -0.07 28.40
C SER A 125 -17.10 0.91 27.28
N GLN A 126 -17.08 2.20 27.57
CA GLN A 126 -16.66 3.22 26.60
C GLN A 126 -15.18 3.05 26.17
N ALA A 127 -14.30 2.72 27.10
CA ALA A 127 -12.91 2.41 26.80
C ALA A 127 -12.79 1.21 25.86
N LEU A 128 -13.51 0.12 26.08
CA LEU A 128 -13.49 -1.06 25.22
C LEU A 128 -14.02 -0.80 23.80
N VAL A 129 -15.04 0.05 23.66
CA VAL A 129 -15.58 0.44 22.35
C VAL A 129 -14.52 1.10 21.46
N THR A 130 -13.60 1.88 22.03
CA THR A 130 -12.53 2.51 21.25
C THR A 130 -11.59 1.48 20.62
N THR A 131 -11.30 0.38 21.28
CA THR A 131 -10.50 -0.73 20.69
C THR A 131 -11.25 -1.40 19.56
N VAL A 132 -12.55 -1.65 19.71
CA VAL A 132 -13.37 -2.22 18.64
C VAL A 132 -13.34 -1.32 17.40
N LEU A 133 -13.50 -0.01 17.58
CA LEU A 133 -13.42 0.94 16.46
C LEU A 133 -12.04 0.93 15.79
N GLY A 134 -10.95 0.86 16.56
CA GLY A 134 -9.60 0.73 16.02
C GLY A 134 -9.44 -0.54 15.18
N LEU A 135 -9.95 -1.68 15.62
CA LEU A 135 -9.89 -2.95 14.89
C LEU A 135 -10.78 -2.96 13.63
N VAL A 136 -11.97 -2.37 13.70
CA VAL A 136 -12.89 -2.23 12.55
C VAL A 136 -12.22 -1.46 11.39
N VAL A 137 -11.37 -0.52 11.69
CA VAL A 137 -10.58 0.20 10.66
C VAL A 137 -9.35 -0.61 10.24
N ALA A 138 -8.65 -1.22 11.19
CA ALA A 138 -7.39 -1.92 10.95
C ALA A 138 -7.55 -3.16 10.04
N ILE A 139 -8.58 -3.96 10.25
CA ILE A 139 -8.76 -5.22 9.52
C ILE A 139 -8.93 -4.98 8.02
N PRO A 140 -9.88 -4.15 7.53
CA PRO A 140 -10.02 -3.92 6.10
C PRO A 140 -8.82 -3.20 5.48
N THR A 141 -8.19 -2.25 6.21
CA THR A 141 -7.00 -1.55 5.69
C THR A 141 -5.80 -2.48 5.55
N THR A 142 -5.61 -3.44 6.45
CA THR A 142 -4.55 -4.47 6.35
C THR A 142 -4.77 -5.37 5.14
N LEU A 143 -6.00 -5.81 4.89
CA LEU A 143 -6.34 -6.61 3.72
C LEU A 143 -6.07 -5.82 2.43
N LEU A 144 -6.54 -4.58 2.35
CA LEU A 144 -6.31 -3.69 1.20
C LEU A 144 -4.81 -3.48 0.94
N HIS A 145 -4.02 -3.23 1.99
CA HIS A 145 -2.56 -3.13 1.88
C HIS A 145 -1.94 -4.40 1.31
N SER A 146 -2.36 -5.58 1.79
CA SER A 146 -1.84 -6.87 1.32
C SER A 146 -2.11 -7.07 -0.17
N PHE A 147 -3.34 -6.82 -0.63
CA PHE A 147 -3.71 -6.91 -2.05
C PHE A 147 -2.94 -5.91 -2.91
N ALA A 148 -2.88 -4.65 -2.50
CA ALA A 148 -2.17 -3.60 -3.24
C ALA A 148 -0.67 -3.90 -3.35
N SER A 149 -0.05 -4.32 -2.25
CA SER A 149 1.38 -4.68 -2.21
C SER A 149 1.69 -5.91 -3.08
N SER A 150 0.81 -6.92 -3.09
CA SER A 150 0.95 -8.08 -3.97
C SER A 150 0.86 -7.71 -5.44
N SER A 151 -0.12 -6.87 -5.81
CA SER A 151 -0.28 -6.38 -7.19
C SER A 151 0.92 -5.56 -7.65
N ALA A 152 1.44 -4.66 -6.81
CA ALA A 152 2.61 -3.84 -7.12
C ALA A 152 3.86 -4.70 -7.34
N ARG A 153 4.10 -5.69 -6.48
CA ARG A 153 5.19 -6.67 -6.66
C ARG A 153 5.05 -7.45 -7.95
N GLY A 154 3.83 -7.88 -8.29
CA GLY A 154 3.58 -8.58 -9.55
C GLY A 154 3.94 -7.75 -10.78
N ILE A 155 3.68 -6.43 -10.75
CA ILE A 155 4.09 -5.52 -11.83
C ILE A 155 5.62 -5.41 -11.90
N ILE A 156 6.30 -5.22 -10.77
CA ILE A 156 7.76 -5.10 -10.73
C ILE A 156 8.42 -6.39 -11.23
N ASN A 157 7.94 -7.56 -10.84
CA ASN A 157 8.47 -8.84 -11.30
C ASN A 157 8.37 -8.97 -12.84
N VAL A 158 7.26 -8.52 -13.45
CA VAL A 158 7.13 -8.53 -14.92
C VAL A 158 8.13 -7.57 -15.58
N LEU A 159 8.41 -6.40 -14.98
CA LEU A 159 9.45 -5.50 -15.48
C LEU A 159 10.84 -6.15 -15.44
N GLU A 160 11.17 -6.79 -14.33
CA GLU A 160 12.45 -7.50 -14.14
C GLU A 160 12.59 -8.68 -15.10
N GLU A 161 11.54 -9.47 -15.27
CA GLU A 161 11.51 -10.62 -16.20
C GLU A 161 11.73 -10.17 -17.64
N GLN A 162 11.01 -9.15 -18.09
CA GLN A 162 11.15 -8.64 -19.47
C GLN A 162 12.50 -7.97 -19.72
N SER A 163 13.06 -7.28 -18.73
CA SER A 163 14.39 -6.69 -18.84
C SER A 163 15.50 -7.75 -18.93
N THR A 164 15.39 -8.81 -18.13
CA THR A 164 16.31 -9.97 -18.20
C THR A 164 16.20 -10.66 -19.56
N GLY A 165 15.01 -10.77 -20.14
CA GLY A 165 14.80 -11.30 -21.48
C GLY A 165 15.53 -10.51 -22.56
N ILE A 166 15.51 -9.17 -22.49
CA ILE A 166 16.23 -8.31 -23.44
C ILE A 166 17.75 -8.52 -23.33
N VAL A 167 18.28 -8.60 -22.10
CA VAL A 167 19.72 -8.83 -21.86
C VAL A 167 20.14 -10.20 -22.40
N ALA A 168 19.36 -11.24 -22.16
CA ALA A 168 19.62 -12.58 -22.65
C ALA A 168 19.61 -12.64 -24.21
N GLU A 169 18.61 -12.02 -24.84
CA GLU A 169 18.56 -11.95 -26.31
C GLU A 169 19.73 -11.17 -26.91
N HIS A 170 20.23 -10.14 -26.22
CA HIS A 170 21.40 -9.37 -26.66
C HIS A 170 22.69 -10.17 -26.49
N SER A 171 22.84 -10.95 -25.41
CA SER A 171 24.02 -11.78 -25.18
C SER A 171 24.15 -12.90 -26.20
N ASP A 172 23.04 -13.44 -26.70
CA ASP A 172 23.02 -14.52 -27.71
C ASP A 172 23.42 -14.04 -29.11
N LYS A 173 23.32 -12.72 -29.37
CA LYS A 173 23.65 -12.09 -30.66
C LYS A 173 25.07 -11.48 -30.70
N SER A 174 25.74 -11.40 -29.57
CA SER A 174 27.09 -10.85 -29.38
C SER A 174 28.16 -11.93 -29.43
#